data_06a067a6252ae7d88664f5e8b2688218
#
_entry.id   06a067a6252ae7d88664f5e8b2688218
#
_cell.length_a   1.000
_cell.length_b   1.000
_cell.length_c   1.000
_cell.angle_alpha   90.00
_cell.angle_beta   90.00
_cell.angle_gamma   90.00
#
_symmetry.space_group_name_H-M   'P 1'
#
loop_
_entity.id
_entity.type
_entity.pdbx_description
1 polymer ?
#
loop_
_entity_poly.entity_id
_entity_poly.type
_entity_poly.pdbx_seq_one_letter_code
_entity_poly.pdbx_strand_id
1 'polypeptide(L)' 'MENKLDILTQKLYNEGVDKARQEAENIINQAKQEAEKIIADAKAKAA' A
#
# COMPACT_ATOMS: atom_id res chain seq x y z
N MET A 1 26.27 -22.94 6.54
CA MET A 1 25.54 -23.09 5.25
C MET A 1 24.07 -22.90 5.46
N GLU A 2 23.43 -22.17 4.56
CA GLU A 2 21.99 -22.01 4.61
C GLU A 2 21.31 -23.32 4.22
N ASN A 3 20.32 -23.73 4.97
CA ASN A 3 19.53 -24.90 4.62
C ASN A 3 18.25 -24.47 3.87
N LYS A 4 17.52 -25.45 3.34
CA LYS A 4 16.31 -25.20 2.56
C LYS A 4 15.24 -24.47 3.38
N LEU A 5 15.16 -24.76 4.66
CA LEU A 5 14.19 -24.12 5.54
C LEU A 5 14.48 -22.61 5.69
N ASP A 6 15.75 -22.27 5.86
CA ASP A 6 16.13 -20.86 5.96
C ASP A 6 15.84 -20.09 4.69
N ILE A 7 16.14 -20.69 3.53
CA ILE A 7 15.87 -20.09 2.23
C ILE A 7 14.37 -19.87 2.04
N LEU A 8 13.57 -20.86 2.37
CA LEU A 8 12.11 -20.78 2.26
C LEU A 8 11.53 -19.71 3.18
N THR A 9 12.01 -19.67 4.41
CA THR A 9 11.57 -18.68 5.40
C THR A 9 11.89 -17.26 4.92
N GLN A 10 13.08 -17.03 4.39
CA GLN A 10 13.49 -15.74 3.89
C GLN A 10 12.65 -15.32 2.68
N LYS A 11 12.38 -16.25 1.78
CA LYS A 11 11.53 -16.01 0.61
C LYS A 11 10.12 -15.63 1.03
N LEU A 12 9.56 -16.35 1.96
CA LEU A 12 8.22 -16.08 2.48
C LEU A 12 8.14 -14.70 3.13
N TYR A 13 9.15 -14.34 3.91
CA TYR A 13 9.25 -13.02 4.53
C TYR A 13 9.29 -11.93 3.48
N ASN A 14 10.14 -12.07 2.46
CA ASN A 14 10.27 -11.08 1.40
C ASN A 14 8.98 -10.92 0.60
N GLU A 15 8.30 -12.01 0.27
CA GLU A 15 7.02 -11.95 -0.42
C GLU A 15 5.96 -11.26 0.44
N GLY A 16 5.94 -11.53 1.74
CA GLY A 16 5.01 -10.87 2.65
C GLY A 16 5.26 -9.36 2.75
N VAL A 17 6.52 -8.96 2.81
CA VAL A 17 6.89 -7.54 2.84
C VAL A 17 6.48 -6.85 1.54
N ASP A 18 6.71 -7.48 0.40
CA ASP A 18 6.33 -6.91 -0.90
C ASP A 18 4.82 -6.73 -1.02
N LYS A 19 4.05 -7.71 -0.60
CA LYS A 19 2.59 -7.60 -0.58
C LYS A 19 2.11 -6.49 0.35
N ALA A 20 2.71 -6.39 1.52
CA ALA A 20 2.36 -5.34 2.47
C ALA A 20 2.64 -3.95 1.91
N ARG A 21 3.75 -3.78 1.19
CA ARG A 21 4.07 -2.51 0.53
C ARG A 21 3.06 -2.16 -0.55
N GLN A 22 2.71 -3.12 -1.39
CA GLN A 22 1.71 -2.91 -2.44
C GLN A 22 0.37 -2.50 -1.85
N GLU A 23 -0.05 -3.17 -0.79
CA GLU A 23 -1.29 -2.84 -0.11
C GLU A 23 -1.25 -1.45 0.49
N ALA A 24 -0.14 -1.09 1.14
CA ALA A 24 0.04 0.24 1.71
C ALA A 24 -0.01 1.33 0.62
N GLU A 25 0.63 1.11 -0.52
CA GLU A 25 0.58 2.04 -1.65
C GLU A 25 -0.84 2.22 -2.17
N ASN A 26 -1.58 1.13 -2.29
CA ASN A 26 -2.98 1.18 -2.74
C ASN A 26 -3.84 1.99 -1.75
N ILE A 27 -3.67 1.77 -0.47
CA ILE A 27 -4.39 2.51 0.57
C ILE A 27 -4.06 4.00 0.49
N ILE A 28 -2.80 4.34 0.36
CA ILE A 28 -2.36 5.74 0.25
C ILE A 28 -2.93 6.39 -1.00
N ASN A 29 -2.90 5.70 -2.14
CA ASN A 29 -3.43 6.23 -3.39
C ASN A 29 -4.94 6.45 -3.32
N GLN A 30 -5.67 5.52 -2.73
CA GLN A 30 -7.10 5.67 -2.52
C GLN A 30 -7.42 6.83 -1.58
N ALA A 31 -6.65 6.98 -0.51
CA ALA A 31 -6.81 8.09 0.41
C ALA A 31 -6.56 9.44 -0.25
N LYS A 32 -5.55 9.52 -1.10
CA LYS A 32 -5.26 10.74 -1.87
C LYS A 32 -6.40 11.09 -2.81
N GLN A 33 -6.92 10.10 -3.54
CA GLN A 33 -8.03 10.33 -4.46
C GLN A 33 -9.28 10.79 -3.72
N GLU A 34 -9.56 10.19 -2.58
CA GLU A 34 -10.70 10.58 -1.76
C GLU A 34 -10.53 11.98 -1.20
N ALA A 35 -9.34 12.32 -0.73
CA ALA A 35 -9.05 13.67 -0.25
C ALA A 35 -9.22 14.71 -1.36
N GLU A 36 -8.73 14.43 -2.56
CA GLU A 36 -8.87 15.32 -3.71
C GLU A 36 -10.35 15.53 -4.06
N LYS A 37 -11.13 14.46 -4.00
CA LYS A 37 -12.58 14.55 -4.26
C LYS A 37 -13.27 15.40 -3.21
N ILE A 38 -12.95 15.20 -1.93
CA ILE A 38 -13.54 15.99 -0.84
C ILE A 38 -13.22 17.47 -1.02
N ILE A 39 -11.96 17.79 -1.36
CA ILE A 39 -11.54 19.18 -1.58
C ILE A 39 -12.26 19.77 -2.79
N ALA A 40 -12.35 19.03 -3.89
CA ALA A 40 -13.04 19.50 -5.09
C ALA A 40 -14.51 19.74 -4.81
N ASP A 41 -15.18 18.85 -4.10
CA ASP A 41 -16.59 19.00 -3.73
C ASP A 41 -16.80 20.21 -2.82
N ALA A 42 -15.91 20.43 -1.87
CA ALA A 42 -15.99 21.58 -0.99
C ALA A 42 -15.83 22.90 -1.75
N LYS A 43 -14.88 22.95 -2.69
CA LYS A 43 -14.69 24.13 -3.55
C LYS A 43 -15.90 24.40 -4.42
N ALA A 44 -16.50 23.37 -4.99
CA ALA A 44 -17.70 23.50 -5.81
C ALA A 44 -18.87 24.07 -5.01
N LYS A 45 -19.02 23.66 -3.76
CA LYS A 45 -20.10 24.17 -2.89
C LYS A 45 -19.86 25.60 -2.42
N ALA A 46 -18.61 25.99 -2.30
CA ALA A 46 -18.24 27.34 -1.86
C ALA A 46 -18.32 28.39 -2.96
N ALA A 47 -18.32 27.94 -4.21
CA ALA A 47 -18.34 28.84 -5.38
C ALA A 47 -19.72 29.51 -5.60
#